data_fd47474e3ce7c4f3698a709b57ebda7e
#
_entry.id   fd47474e3ce7c4f3698a709b57ebda7e
#
_cell.length_a   1.000
_cell.length_b   1.000
_cell.length_c   1.000
_cell.angle_alpha   90.00
_cell.angle_beta   90.00
_cell.angle_gamma   90.00
#
_symmetry.space_group_name_H-M   'P 1'
#
loop_
_entity.id
_entity.type
_entity.pdbx_description
1 polymer ?
#
loop_
_entity_poly.entity_id
_entity_poly.type
_entity_poly.pdbx_seq_one_letter_code
_entity_poly.pdbx_strand_id
1 'polypeptide(L)'
;MPRVSTQDGRNFGYGRQLSHAGPQALRELFGAGRYATVKTHAERWQMFVQWCRSPAGPGINDARLIDRPLLDNYTQYLRGQVGQGKLSIATAQNRLSTVNRTLEALRGDRRVRVPSPSQALDLYRNSVRQSAPPSQQRDQVEGLAAALNQQRLDRVTAIVRLARETGMRLRETILADLPRLQREATNLGRINIQDGTKGGRRGAMVPRWVKATPGVQDALRQAAAVSPKGSRNLLSPEQSYVQFLQQQIRPARAVLRAHGLKGFHDLRAAYACERYQQLTGYPAPVNGGRCLDRTLDRSAREQISQELGHNRIHVVAAYIGSLGRQGALV
;
A
#
# COMPACT_ATOMS: atom_id res chain seq x y z
N MET A 1 -3.00 -33.09 2.32
CA MET A 1 -1.90 -34.02 2.64
C MET A 1 -0.62 -33.23 2.55
N PRO A 2 0.23 -33.23 3.60
CA PRO A 2 1.56 -32.65 3.49
C PRO A 2 2.37 -33.47 2.50
N ARG A 3 2.91 -32.81 1.46
CA ARG A 3 3.82 -33.46 0.53
C ARG A 3 5.09 -33.85 1.29
N VAL A 4 5.46 -35.11 1.19
CA VAL A 4 6.84 -35.53 1.44
C VAL A 4 7.69 -34.77 0.40
N SER A 5 8.42 -33.76 0.82
CA SER A 5 9.34 -33.01 -0.02
C SER A 5 10.43 -33.98 -0.46
N THR A 6 10.38 -34.46 -1.69
CA THR A 6 11.54 -35.06 -2.32
C THR A 6 12.49 -33.93 -2.62
N GLN A 7 13.44 -33.66 -1.70
CA GLN A 7 14.49 -32.62 -1.87
C GLN A 7 15.25 -32.82 -3.20
N ASP A 8 15.20 -34.00 -3.78
CA ASP A 8 15.89 -34.39 -5.01
C ASP A 8 15.06 -34.16 -6.30
N GLY A 9 13.79 -33.87 -6.18
CA GLY A 9 12.91 -33.64 -7.35
C GLY A 9 13.18 -32.28 -7.99
N ARG A 10 13.06 -32.20 -9.34
CA ARG A 10 13.17 -30.94 -10.09
C ARG A 10 12.29 -29.86 -9.47
N ASN A 11 12.86 -28.64 -9.29
CA ASN A 11 12.22 -27.54 -8.57
C ASN A 11 11.70 -27.96 -7.17
N PHE A 12 12.40 -28.86 -6.49
CA PHE A 12 12.02 -29.39 -5.17
C PHE A 12 10.64 -30.04 -5.15
N GLY A 13 10.28 -30.75 -6.25
CA GLY A 13 9.00 -31.44 -6.39
C GLY A 13 7.82 -30.58 -6.81
N TYR A 14 8.00 -29.28 -7.04
CA TYR A 14 6.93 -28.35 -7.44
C TYR A 14 6.67 -28.31 -8.98
N GLY A 15 7.22 -29.26 -9.73
CA GLY A 15 6.98 -29.41 -11.16
C GLY A 15 8.14 -29.01 -12.05
N ARG A 16 7.96 -29.16 -13.37
CA ARG A 16 9.04 -29.05 -14.36
C ARG A 16 9.45 -27.62 -14.69
N GLN A 17 8.56 -26.65 -14.49
CA GLN A 17 8.76 -25.26 -14.89
C GLN A 17 8.99 -24.35 -13.69
N LEU A 18 10.10 -23.62 -13.67
CA LEU A 18 10.41 -22.65 -12.63
C LEU A 18 9.31 -21.59 -12.44
N SER A 19 8.67 -21.19 -13.56
CA SER A 19 7.54 -20.26 -13.59
C SER A 19 6.29 -20.79 -12.86
N HIS A 20 6.09 -22.09 -12.83
CA HIS A 20 4.97 -22.74 -12.13
C HIS A 20 5.34 -23.07 -10.68
N ALA A 21 6.54 -23.57 -10.46
CA ALA A 21 7.00 -24.06 -9.16
C ALA A 21 6.96 -22.97 -8.07
N GLY A 22 7.48 -21.76 -8.38
CA GLY A 22 7.49 -20.66 -7.42
C GLY A 22 6.10 -20.28 -6.91
N PRO A 23 5.12 -19.99 -7.78
CA PRO A 23 3.75 -19.71 -7.36
C PRO A 23 3.09 -20.84 -6.55
N GLN A 24 3.36 -22.10 -6.84
CA GLN A 24 2.84 -23.24 -6.07
C GLN A 24 3.43 -23.26 -4.65
N ALA A 25 4.74 -23.17 -4.52
CA ALA A 25 5.40 -23.11 -3.22
C ALA A 25 4.93 -21.90 -2.37
N LEU A 26 4.72 -20.74 -3.01
CA LEU A 26 4.17 -19.56 -2.34
C LEU A 26 2.74 -19.75 -1.84
N ARG A 27 1.88 -20.48 -2.58
CA ARG A 27 0.52 -20.82 -2.12
C ARG A 27 0.57 -21.68 -0.86
N GLU A 28 1.41 -22.69 -0.85
CA GLU A 28 1.60 -23.53 0.33
C GLU A 28 2.15 -22.73 1.52
N LEU A 29 3.18 -21.91 1.29
CA LEU A 29 3.79 -21.09 2.34
C LEU A 29 2.82 -20.09 2.99
N PHE A 30 2.02 -19.40 2.19
CA PHE A 30 1.12 -18.35 2.69
C PHE A 30 -0.24 -18.88 3.15
N GLY A 31 -0.64 -20.06 2.69
CA GLY A 31 -1.93 -20.67 3.01
C GLY A 31 -3.14 -19.98 2.38
N ALA A 32 -4.32 -20.44 2.75
CA ALA A 32 -5.58 -19.93 2.24
C ALA A 32 -5.82 -18.45 2.65
N GLY A 33 -6.57 -17.70 1.84
CA GLY A 33 -6.96 -16.32 2.11
C GLY A 33 -5.88 -15.27 1.82
N ARG A 34 -4.68 -15.65 1.40
CA ARG A 34 -3.58 -14.72 1.07
C ARG A 34 -3.41 -14.48 -0.44
N TYR A 35 -4.49 -14.59 -1.21
CA TYR A 35 -4.48 -14.53 -2.69
C TYR A 35 -3.74 -13.31 -3.26
N ALA A 36 -3.98 -12.11 -2.72
CA ALA A 36 -3.33 -10.90 -3.20
C ALA A 36 -1.80 -10.90 -2.94
N THR A 37 -1.37 -11.45 -1.80
CA THR A 37 0.04 -11.59 -1.46
C THR A 37 0.72 -12.59 -2.40
N VAL A 38 0.12 -13.76 -2.58
CA VAL A 38 0.62 -14.79 -3.51
C VAL A 38 0.70 -14.25 -4.93
N LYS A 39 -0.34 -13.59 -5.42
CA LYS A 39 -0.36 -12.98 -6.77
C LYS A 39 0.79 -12.00 -6.95
N THR A 40 0.99 -11.08 -6.00
CA THR A 40 2.06 -10.07 -6.07
C THR A 40 3.45 -10.70 -6.08
N HIS A 41 3.67 -11.73 -5.25
CA HIS A 41 4.94 -12.46 -5.26
C HIS A 41 5.11 -13.27 -6.55
N ALA A 42 4.06 -13.93 -7.06
CA ALA A 42 4.11 -14.68 -8.30
C ALA A 42 4.47 -13.78 -9.50
N GLU A 43 3.87 -12.59 -9.62
CA GLU A 43 4.20 -11.61 -10.67
C GLU A 43 5.67 -11.18 -10.62
N ARG A 44 6.20 -10.91 -9.42
CA ARG A 44 7.62 -10.54 -9.24
C ARG A 44 8.56 -11.72 -9.49
N TRP A 45 8.14 -12.94 -9.13
CA TRP A 45 8.88 -14.17 -9.43
C TRP A 45 8.98 -14.41 -10.93
N GLN A 46 7.92 -14.14 -11.69
CA GLN A 46 7.97 -14.22 -13.15
C GLN A 46 9.03 -13.32 -13.76
N MET A 47 9.28 -12.13 -13.19
CA MET A 47 10.37 -11.24 -13.66
C MET A 47 11.75 -11.87 -13.45
N PHE A 48 11.96 -12.60 -12.34
CA PHE A 48 13.19 -13.35 -12.12
C PHE A 48 13.33 -14.51 -13.09
N VAL A 49 12.25 -15.26 -13.33
CA VAL A 49 12.23 -16.38 -14.30
C VAL A 49 12.50 -15.89 -15.73
N GLN A 50 11.93 -14.74 -16.12
CA GLN A 50 12.19 -14.13 -17.43
C GLN A 50 13.67 -13.75 -17.55
N TRP A 51 14.27 -13.17 -16.51
CA TRP A 51 15.70 -12.89 -16.52
C TRP A 51 16.53 -14.19 -16.63
N CYS A 52 16.20 -15.23 -15.85
CA CYS A 52 16.90 -16.51 -15.94
C CYS A 52 16.93 -17.10 -17.37
N ARG A 53 15.90 -16.82 -18.15
CA ARG A 53 15.76 -17.30 -19.56
C ARG A 53 16.22 -16.33 -20.62
N SER A 54 16.58 -15.10 -20.23
CA SER A 54 17.06 -14.07 -21.16
C SER A 54 18.54 -14.28 -21.50
N PRO A 55 19.03 -13.65 -22.56
CA PRO A 55 20.48 -13.66 -22.89
C PRO A 55 21.38 -13.13 -21.78
N ALA A 56 20.84 -12.28 -20.89
CA ALA A 56 21.56 -11.76 -19.72
C ALA A 56 21.50 -12.70 -18.50
N GLY A 57 20.80 -13.81 -18.61
CA GLY A 57 20.61 -14.78 -17.52
C GLY A 57 21.30 -16.12 -17.80
N PRO A 58 21.25 -17.04 -16.83
CA PRO A 58 21.99 -18.30 -16.86
C PRO A 58 21.35 -19.42 -17.71
N GLY A 59 20.22 -19.20 -18.36
CA GLY A 59 19.53 -20.23 -19.16
C GLY A 59 18.85 -21.35 -18.36
N ILE A 60 18.62 -21.16 -17.02
CA ILE A 60 18.09 -22.22 -16.16
C ILE A 60 16.56 -22.23 -16.04
N ASN A 61 16.02 -23.41 -15.73
CA ASN A 61 14.61 -23.65 -15.47
C ASN A 61 14.37 -24.61 -14.30
N ASP A 62 15.36 -24.70 -13.40
CA ASP A 62 15.30 -25.57 -12.21
C ASP A 62 15.81 -24.78 -10.99
N ALA A 63 14.97 -24.68 -9.96
CA ALA A 63 15.29 -23.93 -8.75
C ALA A 63 16.48 -24.52 -7.96
N ARG A 64 16.82 -25.80 -8.15
CA ARG A 64 17.97 -26.44 -7.51
C ARG A 64 19.30 -25.88 -7.99
N LEU A 65 19.31 -25.34 -9.24
CA LEU A 65 20.50 -24.73 -9.85
C LEU A 65 20.68 -23.26 -9.43
N ILE A 66 19.78 -22.71 -8.62
CA ILE A 66 19.91 -21.36 -8.10
C ILE A 66 20.80 -21.40 -6.86
N ASP A 67 21.95 -20.80 -6.98
CA ASP A 67 22.95 -20.64 -5.95
C ASP A 67 23.17 -19.17 -5.58
N ARG A 68 24.12 -18.90 -4.69
CA ARG A 68 24.42 -17.55 -4.27
C ARG A 68 25.06 -16.70 -5.40
N PRO A 69 26.05 -17.19 -6.17
CA PRO A 69 26.61 -16.45 -7.32
C PRO A 69 25.54 -16.02 -8.32
N LEU A 70 24.58 -16.90 -8.64
CA LEU A 70 23.47 -16.57 -9.52
C LEU A 70 22.61 -15.42 -8.95
N LEU A 71 22.33 -15.44 -7.66
CA LEU A 71 21.58 -14.35 -7.01
C LEU A 71 22.36 -13.03 -6.99
N ASP A 72 23.66 -13.07 -6.87
CA ASP A 72 24.54 -11.90 -6.94
C ASP A 72 24.53 -11.33 -8.39
N ASN A 73 24.56 -12.16 -9.42
CA ASN A 73 24.41 -11.75 -10.83
C ASN A 73 23.03 -11.08 -11.08
N TYR A 74 21.96 -11.67 -10.54
CA TYR A 74 20.64 -11.04 -10.63
C TYR A 74 20.56 -9.70 -9.90
N THR A 75 21.26 -9.59 -8.77
CA THR A 75 21.35 -8.32 -8.02
C THR A 75 22.08 -7.25 -8.83
N GLN A 76 23.19 -7.59 -9.50
CA GLN A 76 23.91 -6.68 -10.39
C GLN A 76 23.03 -6.26 -11.59
N TYR A 77 22.30 -7.20 -12.20
CA TYR A 77 21.34 -6.90 -13.24
C TYR A 77 20.29 -5.87 -12.78
N LEU A 78 19.67 -6.09 -11.60
CA LEU A 78 18.68 -5.16 -11.05
C LEU A 78 19.30 -3.79 -10.75
N ARG A 79 20.53 -3.74 -10.22
CA ARG A 79 21.26 -2.50 -9.97
C ARG A 79 21.49 -1.72 -11.27
N GLY A 80 21.91 -2.40 -12.34
CA GLY A 80 22.03 -1.81 -13.67
C GLY A 80 20.72 -1.26 -14.22
N GLN A 81 19.59 -1.97 -14.04
CA GLN A 81 18.28 -1.49 -14.44
C GLN A 81 17.85 -0.22 -13.67
N VAL A 82 18.21 -0.12 -12.38
CA VAL A 82 17.97 1.09 -11.59
C VAL A 82 18.84 2.23 -12.05
N GLY A 83 20.13 1.99 -12.29
CA GLY A 83 21.07 3.02 -12.81
C GLY A 83 20.66 3.58 -14.16
N GLN A 84 20.03 2.77 -15.02
CA GLN A 84 19.46 3.19 -16.30
C GLN A 84 18.08 3.86 -16.19
N GLY A 85 17.54 4.06 -14.98
CA GLY A 85 16.19 4.62 -14.77
C GLY A 85 15.02 3.72 -15.21
N LYS A 86 15.30 2.46 -15.63
CA LYS A 86 14.29 1.51 -16.10
C LYS A 86 13.51 0.86 -14.95
N LEU A 87 14.06 0.92 -13.73
CA LEU A 87 13.48 0.32 -12.55
C LEU A 87 13.64 1.23 -11.33
N SER A 88 12.60 1.36 -10.51
CA SER A 88 12.75 2.07 -9.24
C SER A 88 13.47 1.21 -8.20
N ILE A 89 14.21 1.86 -7.28
CA ILE A 89 14.89 1.20 -6.14
C ILE A 89 13.90 0.30 -5.37
N ALA A 90 12.69 0.81 -5.08
CA ALA A 90 11.66 0.05 -4.38
C ALA A 90 11.23 -1.22 -5.13
N THR A 91 11.14 -1.17 -6.46
CA THR A 91 10.80 -2.33 -7.27
C THR A 91 11.92 -3.36 -7.28
N ALA A 92 13.18 -2.94 -7.41
CA ALA A 92 14.34 -3.82 -7.34
C ALA A 92 14.43 -4.55 -5.99
N GLN A 93 14.31 -3.81 -4.88
CA GLN A 93 14.28 -4.38 -3.53
C GLN A 93 13.14 -5.38 -3.33
N ASN A 94 11.94 -5.05 -3.83
CA ASN A 94 10.77 -5.94 -3.75
C ASN A 94 10.95 -7.21 -4.60
N ARG A 95 11.62 -7.15 -5.77
CA ARG A 95 11.95 -8.33 -6.58
C ARG A 95 12.90 -9.25 -5.84
N LEU A 96 14.02 -8.72 -5.29
CA LEU A 96 14.95 -9.52 -4.49
C LEU A 96 14.32 -10.14 -3.25
N SER A 97 13.53 -9.36 -2.51
CA SER A 97 12.77 -9.88 -1.36
C SER A 97 11.83 -11.02 -1.77
N THR A 98 11.22 -10.92 -2.94
CA THR A 98 10.37 -12.00 -3.48
C THR A 98 11.18 -13.23 -3.83
N VAL A 99 12.34 -13.07 -4.48
CA VAL A 99 13.22 -14.22 -4.82
C VAL A 99 13.64 -14.95 -3.54
N ASN A 100 14.13 -14.24 -2.52
CA ASN A 100 14.46 -14.84 -1.22
C ASN A 100 13.28 -15.61 -0.64
N ARG A 101 12.08 -15.04 -0.66
CA ARG A 101 10.88 -15.65 -0.07
C ARG A 101 10.40 -16.86 -0.85
N THR A 102 10.52 -16.81 -2.19
CA THR A 102 10.12 -17.92 -3.06
C THR A 102 11.11 -19.08 -2.95
N LEU A 103 12.41 -18.81 -2.87
CA LEU A 103 13.42 -19.84 -2.65
C LEU A 103 13.25 -20.50 -1.27
N GLU A 104 12.99 -19.73 -0.22
CA GLU A 104 12.65 -20.28 1.11
C GLU A 104 11.44 -21.22 1.01
N ALA A 105 10.40 -20.84 0.27
CA ALA A 105 9.21 -21.68 0.08
C ALA A 105 9.50 -22.96 -0.70
N LEU A 106 10.31 -22.88 -1.77
CA LEU A 106 10.68 -24.01 -2.61
C LEU A 106 11.59 -25.01 -1.88
N ARG A 107 12.58 -24.52 -1.17
CA ARG A 107 13.65 -25.30 -0.52
C ARG A 107 13.28 -25.81 0.87
N GLY A 108 12.38 -25.10 1.56
CA GLY A 108 12.12 -25.32 2.99
C GLY A 108 13.21 -24.79 3.92
N ASP A 109 14.24 -24.11 3.37
CA ASP A 109 15.36 -23.54 4.12
C ASP A 109 15.71 -22.11 3.66
N ARG A 110 16.65 -21.45 4.36
CA ARG A 110 17.13 -20.09 4.05
C ARG A 110 18.61 -20.05 3.64
N ARG A 111 19.18 -21.15 3.19
CA ARG A 111 20.61 -21.26 2.87
C ARG A 111 20.98 -20.45 1.64
N VAL A 112 20.12 -20.47 0.61
CA VAL A 112 20.34 -19.72 -0.64
C VAL A 112 19.48 -18.45 -0.61
N ARG A 113 20.12 -17.33 -0.32
CA ARG A 113 19.48 -16.01 -0.25
C ARG A 113 20.51 -14.89 -0.39
N VAL A 114 20.10 -13.74 -0.88
CA VAL A 114 20.84 -12.49 -0.69
C VAL A 114 20.58 -11.92 0.71
N PRO A 115 21.49 -11.08 1.25
CA PRO A 115 21.25 -10.32 2.49
C PRO A 115 19.99 -9.44 2.36
N SER A 116 19.82 -8.48 3.26
CA SER A 116 18.79 -7.47 3.10
C SER A 116 18.85 -6.87 1.68
N PRO A 117 17.72 -6.80 0.94
CA PRO A 117 17.72 -6.29 -0.44
C PRO A 117 18.33 -4.90 -0.59
N SER A 118 18.21 -4.02 0.42
CA SER A 118 18.87 -2.70 0.41
C SER A 118 20.39 -2.80 0.50
N GLN A 119 20.91 -3.70 1.33
CA GLN A 119 22.34 -3.95 1.44
C GLN A 119 22.90 -4.63 0.18
N ALA A 120 22.19 -5.66 -0.34
CA ALA A 120 22.63 -6.37 -1.54
C ALA A 120 22.72 -5.46 -2.76
N LEU A 121 21.75 -4.55 -2.94
CA LEU A 121 21.73 -3.57 -4.02
C LEU A 121 22.64 -2.37 -3.75
N ASP A 122 23.02 -2.14 -2.49
CA ASP A 122 23.64 -0.89 -2.02
C ASP A 122 22.81 0.33 -2.47
N LEU A 123 21.50 0.22 -2.38
CA LEU A 123 20.53 1.25 -2.75
C LEU A 123 19.45 1.36 -1.68
N TYR A 124 19.24 2.57 -1.19
CA TYR A 124 18.28 2.86 -0.13
C TYR A 124 17.12 3.71 -0.67
N ARG A 125 15.89 3.25 -0.44
CA ARG A 125 14.71 4.03 -0.81
C ARG A 125 14.43 5.10 0.22
N ASN A 126 14.19 6.32 -0.25
CA ASN A 126 13.61 7.34 0.62
C ASN A 126 12.09 7.10 0.72
N SER A 127 11.61 6.85 1.95
CA SER A 127 10.18 6.69 2.25
C SER A 127 9.55 7.98 2.80
N VAL A 128 10.32 9.04 2.97
CA VAL A 128 9.83 10.33 3.43
C VAL A 128 9.19 11.08 2.27
N ARG A 129 8.00 11.65 2.49
CA ARG A 129 7.33 12.47 1.48
C ARG A 129 8.12 13.76 1.24
N GLN A 130 8.39 14.04 -0.04
CA GLN A 130 9.20 15.20 -0.45
C GLN A 130 8.37 16.35 -1.04
N SER A 131 7.10 16.13 -1.37
CA SER A 131 6.23 17.14 -1.97
C SER A 131 4.87 17.20 -1.29
N ALA A 132 4.33 18.42 -1.18
CA ALA A 132 2.98 18.65 -0.69
C ALA A 132 1.97 17.75 -1.40
N PRO A 133 0.95 17.21 -0.70
CA PRO A 133 -0.11 16.47 -1.37
C PRO A 133 -0.99 17.43 -2.20
N PRO A 134 -1.30 17.09 -3.48
CA PRO A 134 -2.05 17.98 -4.37
C PRO A 134 -3.48 18.27 -3.91
N SER A 135 -4.06 17.39 -3.09
CA SER A 135 -5.42 17.53 -2.53
C SER A 135 -5.46 18.19 -1.15
N GLN A 136 -4.49 19.04 -0.83
CA GLN A 136 -4.44 19.69 0.48
C GLN A 136 -5.52 20.77 0.59
N GLN A 137 -5.71 21.56 -0.44
CA GLN A 137 -6.76 22.59 -0.48
C GLN A 137 -8.12 21.92 -0.75
N ARG A 138 -9.13 22.32 0.00
CA ARG A 138 -10.48 21.73 -0.09
C ARG A 138 -11.13 22.01 -1.44
N ASP A 139 -10.93 23.20 -2.01
CA ASP A 139 -11.45 23.56 -3.33
C ASP A 139 -10.98 22.63 -4.44
N GLN A 140 -9.73 22.14 -4.37
CA GLN A 140 -9.21 21.14 -5.31
C GLN A 140 -9.95 19.81 -5.18
N VAL A 141 -10.32 19.43 -3.96
CA VAL A 141 -11.10 18.20 -3.71
C VAL A 141 -12.52 18.35 -4.23
N GLU A 142 -13.14 19.51 -4.06
CA GLU A 142 -14.48 19.79 -4.59
C GLU A 142 -14.48 19.86 -6.11
N GLY A 143 -13.46 20.45 -6.74
CA GLY A 143 -13.30 20.42 -8.19
C GLY A 143 -13.15 18.99 -8.74
N LEU A 144 -12.35 18.15 -8.06
CA LEU A 144 -12.24 16.72 -8.38
C LEU A 144 -13.58 15.98 -8.21
N ALA A 145 -14.31 16.26 -7.12
CA ALA A 145 -15.61 15.68 -6.84
C ALA A 145 -16.64 16.04 -7.94
N ALA A 146 -16.67 17.30 -8.35
CA ALA A 146 -17.53 17.76 -9.44
C ALA A 146 -17.21 17.06 -10.77
N ALA A 147 -15.93 16.94 -11.13
CA ALA A 147 -15.49 16.25 -12.34
C ALA A 147 -15.83 14.75 -12.35
N LEU A 148 -15.74 14.08 -11.19
CA LEU A 148 -16.16 12.69 -11.03
C LEU A 148 -17.68 12.53 -11.20
N ASN A 149 -18.48 13.41 -10.60
CA ASN A 149 -19.94 13.39 -10.71
C ASN A 149 -20.41 13.63 -12.16
N GLN A 150 -19.74 14.53 -12.91
CA GLN A 150 -20.00 14.72 -14.35
C GLN A 150 -19.82 13.42 -15.15
N GLN A 151 -18.92 12.54 -14.71
CA GLN A 151 -18.73 11.23 -15.31
C GLN A 151 -19.59 10.12 -14.69
N ARG A 152 -20.58 10.47 -13.86
CA ARG A 152 -21.46 9.53 -13.13
C ARG A 152 -20.69 8.55 -12.23
N LEU A 153 -19.58 9.02 -11.67
CA LEU A 153 -18.74 8.24 -10.74
C LEU A 153 -19.03 8.61 -9.27
N ASP A 154 -20.32 8.77 -8.92
CA ASP A 154 -20.78 9.29 -7.63
C ASP A 154 -20.22 8.49 -6.43
N ARG A 155 -20.13 7.16 -6.55
CA ARG A 155 -19.53 6.33 -5.51
C ARG A 155 -18.02 6.60 -5.35
N VAL A 156 -17.33 6.99 -6.42
CA VAL A 156 -15.91 7.38 -6.35
C VAL A 156 -15.77 8.76 -5.73
N THR A 157 -16.70 9.66 -6.00
CA THR A 157 -16.79 10.97 -5.30
C THR A 157 -16.90 10.77 -3.79
N ALA A 158 -17.78 9.88 -3.34
CA ALA A 158 -17.92 9.54 -1.92
C ALA A 158 -16.60 8.95 -1.34
N ILE A 159 -15.90 8.09 -2.09
CA ILE A 159 -14.59 7.57 -1.71
C ILE A 159 -13.56 8.69 -1.54
N VAL A 160 -13.51 9.65 -2.46
CA VAL A 160 -12.60 10.81 -2.40
C VAL A 160 -12.86 11.61 -1.13
N ARG A 161 -14.09 11.95 -0.83
CA ARG A 161 -14.46 12.71 0.37
C ARG A 161 -14.17 11.93 1.65
N LEU A 162 -14.57 10.67 1.74
CA LEU A 162 -14.25 9.82 2.90
C LEU A 162 -12.73 9.71 3.12
N ALA A 163 -11.96 9.46 2.08
CA ALA A 163 -10.50 9.34 2.20
C ALA A 163 -9.86 10.65 2.66
N ARG A 164 -10.35 11.79 2.18
CA ARG A 164 -9.86 13.13 2.55
C ARG A 164 -10.21 13.52 3.98
N GLU A 165 -11.42 13.20 4.45
CA GLU A 165 -11.91 13.57 5.77
C GLU A 165 -11.47 12.62 6.90
N THR A 166 -11.14 11.36 6.57
CA THR A 166 -10.88 10.32 7.58
C THR A 166 -9.48 9.70 7.49
N GLY A 167 -8.74 9.97 6.40
CA GLY A 167 -7.49 9.30 6.13
C GLY A 167 -7.65 7.80 5.82
N MET A 168 -8.83 7.31 5.49
CA MET A 168 -9.07 5.92 5.08
C MET A 168 -8.28 5.55 3.82
N ARG A 169 -7.86 4.28 3.71
CA ARG A 169 -7.35 3.71 2.46
C ARG A 169 -8.50 3.43 1.51
N LEU A 170 -8.22 3.37 0.19
CA LEU A 170 -9.21 3.04 -0.84
C LEU A 170 -10.07 1.82 -0.48
N ARG A 171 -9.47 0.73 -0.02
CA ARG A 171 -10.23 -0.46 0.37
C ARG A 171 -11.11 -0.23 1.60
N GLU A 172 -10.62 0.55 2.53
CA GLU A 172 -11.35 0.90 3.77
C GLU A 172 -12.57 1.76 3.43
N THR A 173 -12.44 2.72 2.51
CA THR A 173 -13.57 3.56 2.06
C THR A 173 -14.62 2.77 1.28
N ILE A 174 -14.20 1.83 0.43
CA ILE A 174 -15.13 1.02 -0.37
C ILE A 174 -15.95 0.07 0.53
N LEU A 175 -15.30 -0.55 1.53
CA LEU A 175 -15.89 -1.59 2.38
C LEU A 175 -16.41 -1.07 3.73
N ALA A 176 -16.40 0.24 3.95
CA ALA A 176 -16.85 0.86 5.19
C ALA A 176 -18.33 0.50 5.49
N ASP A 177 -18.63 0.01 6.68
CA ASP A 177 -20.00 -0.16 7.16
C ASP A 177 -20.59 1.22 7.47
N LEU A 178 -21.20 1.85 6.47
CA LEU A 178 -21.68 3.23 6.54
C LEU A 178 -22.74 3.43 7.64
N PRO A 179 -23.76 2.56 7.81
CA PRO A 179 -24.74 2.69 8.91
C PRO A 179 -24.08 2.63 10.30
N ARG A 180 -23.08 1.78 10.49
CA ARG A 180 -22.36 1.68 11.76
C ARG A 180 -21.55 2.96 12.01
N LEU A 181 -20.79 3.43 11.02
CA LEU A 181 -19.97 4.63 11.14
C LEU A 181 -20.82 5.88 11.39
N GLN A 182 -22.00 5.99 10.79
CA GLN A 182 -22.94 7.10 11.06
C GLN A 182 -23.43 7.07 12.52
N ARG A 183 -23.82 5.90 13.03
CA ARG A 183 -24.22 5.78 14.44
C ARG A 183 -23.05 6.10 15.40
N GLU A 184 -21.84 5.63 15.10
CA GLU A 184 -20.65 5.96 15.91
C GLU A 184 -20.35 7.47 15.87
N ALA A 185 -20.44 8.10 14.70
CA ALA A 185 -20.22 9.53 14.54
C ALA A 185 -21.21 10.36 15.36
N THR A 186 -22.49 9.98 15.35
CA THR A 186 -23.55 10.68 16.08
C THR A 186 -23.45 10.42 17.59
N ASN A 187 -23.29 9.18 18.01
CA ASN A 187 -23.40 8.81 19.42
C ASN A 187 -22.10 8.95 20.20
N LEU A 188 -20.93 8.82 19.51
CA LEU A 188 -19.62 8.79 20.17
C LEU A 188 -18.72 9.99 19.78
N GLY A 189 -19.15 10.83 18.82
CA GLY A 189 -18.32 11.91 18.30
C GLY A 189 -17.04 11.44 17.59
N ARG A 190 -16.93 10.15 17.29
CA ARG A 190 -15.79 9.50 16.65
C ARG A 190 -16.22 8.21 15.93
N ILE A 191 -15.45 7.81 14.92
CA ILE A 191 -15.71 6.58 14.16
C ILE A 191 -14.54 5.59 14.31
N ASN A 192 -14.84 4.29 14.37
CA ASN A 192 -13.82 3.24 14.41
C ASN A 192 -13.68 2.56 13.03
N ILE A 193 -12.56 2.75 12.37
CA ILE A 193 -12.30 2.18 11.04
C ILE A 193 -11.83 0.73 11.18
N GLN A 194 -12.71 -0.23 10.86
CA GLN A 194 -12.49 -1.66 11.01
C GLN A 194 -12.52 -2.43 9.69
N ASP A 195 -13.36 -1.99 8.75
CA ASP A 195 -13.63 -2.72 7.53
C ASP A 195 -12.55 -2.47 6.48
N GLY A 196 -12.24 -3.47 5.67
CA GLY A 196 -11.23 -3.36 4.61
C GLY A 196 -9.78 -3.19 5.09
N THR A 197 -9.52 -3.22 6.40
CA THR A 197 -8.18 -3.00 6.97
C THR A 197 -7.17 -4.05 6.53
N LYS A 198 -5.92 -3.64 6.38
CA LYS A 198 -4.81 -4.52 6.01
C LYS A 198 -4.23 -5.21 7.25
N GLY A 199 -3.98 -6.53 7.15
CA GLY A 199 -3.19 -7.25 8.14
C GLY A 199 -3.98 -7.95 9.25
N GLY A 200 -5.31 -8.02 9.18
CA GLY A 200 -6.14 -8.86 10.06
C GLY A 200 -6.33 -8.36 11.49
N ARG A 201 -5.70 -7.26 11.89
CA ARG A 201 -5.95 -6.61 13.18
C ARG A 201 -7.20 -5.75 13.07
N ARG A 202 -8.27 -6.12 13.78
CA ARG A 202 -9.60 -5.52 13.64
C ARG A 202 -10.27 -5.28 15.00
N GLY A 203 -11.23 -4.36 14.99
CA GLY A 203 -12.20 -4.20 16.05
C GLY A 203 -11.65 -3.68 17.37
N ALA A 204 -12.17 -4.21 18.47
CA ALA A 204 -11.85 -3.77 19.82
C ALA A 204 -10.39 -3.99 20.23
N MET A 205 -9.73 -5.02 19.66
CA MET A 205 -8.34 -5.34 19.99
C MET A 205 -7.33 -4.31 19.47
N VAL A 206 -7.64 -3.65 18.34
CA VAL A 206 -6.80 -2.58 17.77
C VAL A 206 -7.73 -1.52 17.19
N PRO A 207 -8.39 -0.73 18.04
CA PRO A 207 -9.32 0.29 17.59
C PRO A 207 -8.56 1.39 16.84
N ARG A 208 -9.20 1.89 15.79
CA ARG A 208 -8.68 2.98 14.98
C ARG A 208 -9.71 4.10 14.95
N TRP A 209 -9.66 4.92 15.98
CA TRP A 209 -10.59 6.01 16.18
C TRP A 209 -10.16 7.26 15.40
N VAL A 210 -11.11 7.84 14.70
CA VAL A 210 -11.00 9.13 14.02
C VAL A 210 -12.14 10.02 14.50
N LYS A 211 -11.83 11.29 14.85
CA LYS A 211 -12.83 12.26 15.31
C LYS A 211 -13.89 12.51 14.22
N ALA A 212 -15.16 12.48 14.60
CA ALA A 212 -16.28 12.78 13.69
C ALA A 212 -16.50 14.29 13.60
N THR A 213 -15.68 14.97 12.80
CA THR A 213 -15.86 16.38 12.47
C THR A 213 -17.11 16.57 11.60
N PRO A 214 -17.63 17.82 11.45
CA PRO A 214 -18.73 18.09 10.51
C PRO A 214 -18.43 17.57 9.10
N GLY A 215 -17.19 17.73 8.60
CA GLY A 215 -16.76 17.18 7.31
C GLY A 215 -16.82 15.65 7.24
N VAL A 216 -16.46 14.94 8.31
CA VAL A 216 -16.61 13.47 8.38
C VAL A 216 -18.06 13.06 8.35
N GLN A 217 -18.94 13.75 9.12
CA GLN A 217 -20.38 13.45 9.15
C GLN A 217 -21.02 13.68 7.77
N ASP A 218 -20.63 14.77 7.10
CA ASP A 218 -21.10 15.09 5.75
C ASP A 218 -20.63 14.05 4.72
N ALA A 219 -19.36 13.69 4.74
CA ALA A 219 -18.83 12.64 3.86
C ALA A 219 -19.54 11.29 4.08
N LEU A 220 -19.87 10.93 5.32
CA LEU A 220 -20.64 9.72 5.63
C LEU A 220 -22.08 9.79 5.11
N ARG A 221 -22.75 10.94 5.24
CA ARG A 221 -24.11 11.14 4.68
C ARG A 221 -24.11 10.99 3.16
N GLN A 222 -23.18 11.66 2.47
CA GLN A 222 -23.05 11.57 1.03
C GLN A 222 -22.71 10.15 0.56
N ALA A 223 -21.83 9.44 1.27
CA ALA A 223 -21.53 8.04 0.96
C ALA A 223 -22.74 7.13 1.13
N ALA A 224 -23.54 7.35 2.17
CA ALA A 224 -24.78 6.59 2.39
C ALA A 224 -25.82 6.87 1.30
N ALA A 225 -25.94 8.12 0.83
CA ALA A 225 -26.86 8.51 -0.22
C ALA A 225 -26.58 7.83 -1.57
N VAL A 226 -25.30 7.53 -1.89
CA VAL A 226 -24.89 6.85 -3.12
C VAL A 226 -24.63 5.36 -2.94
N SER A 227 -24.81 4.85 -1.72
CA SER A 227 -24.68 3.41 -1.42
C SER A 227 -25.79 2.64 -2.16
N PRO A 228 -25.46 1.51 -2.84
CA PRO A 228 -26.47 0.72 -3.52
C PRO A 228 -27.54 0.19 -2.56
N LYS A 229 -28.78 0.09 -3.04
CA LYS A 229 -29.89 -0.46 -2.25
C LYS A 229 -29.54 -1.86 -1.74
N GLY A 230 -29.80 -2.12 -0.47
CA GLY A 230 -29.46 -3.40 0.19
C GLY A 230 -27.99 -3.56 0.57
N SER A 231 -27.13 -2.56 0.32
CA SER A 231 -25.73 -2.57 0.74
C SER A 231 -25.51 -1.75 2.00
N ARG A 232 -24.50 -2.15 2.78
CA ARG A 232 -23.99 -1.39 3.94
C ARG A 232 -22.76 -0.55 3.58
N ASN A 233 -22.23 -0.68 2.37
CA ASN A 233 -21.00 -0.05 1.90
C ASN A 233 -21.17 0.41 0.43
N LEU A 234 -20.07 0.75 -0.25
CA LEU A 234 -20.13 1.26 -1.62
C LEU A 234 -20.12 0.16 -2.70
N LEU A 235 -20.12 -1.13 -2.34
CA LEU A 235 -20.33 -2.22 -3.30
C LEU A 235 -21.82 -2.56 -3.40
N SER A 236 -22.30 -2.89 -4.59
CA SER A 236 -23.63 -3.53 -4.69
C SER A 236 -23.54 -4.99 -4.21
N PRO A 237 -24.66 -5.58 -3.74
CA PRO A 237 -24.66 -6.96 -3.25
C PRO A 237 -24.09 -7.98 -4.25
N GLU A 238 -24.31 -7.75 -5.54
CA GLU A 238 -23.87 -8.65 -6.64
C GLU A 238 -22.45 -8.30 -7.16
N GLN A 239 -21.84 -7.22 -6.67
CA GLN A 239 -20.56 -6.72 -7.20
C GLN A 239 -19.39 -7.16 -6.34
N SER A 240 -18.45 -7.91 -6.91
CA SER A 240 -17.19 -8.20 -6.25
C SER A 240 -16.30 -6.93 -6.15
N TYR A 241 -15.42 -6.91 -5.15
CA TYR A 241 -14.43 -5.83 -4.99
C TYR A 241 -13.56 -5.64 -6.25
N VAL A 242 -13.20 -6.73 -6.95
CA VAL A 242 -12.39 -6.66 -8.18
C VAL A 242 -13.18 -6.00 -9.32
N GLN A 243 -14.45 -6.34 -9.48
CA GLN A 243 -15.33 -5.68 -10.48
C GLN A 243 -15.48 -4.19 -10.19
N PHE A 244 -15.66 -3.81 -8.92
CA PHE A 244 -15.70 -2.40 -8.54
C PHE A 244 -14.42 -1.65 -8.93
N LEU A 245 -13.25 -2.24 -8.66
CA LEU A 245 -11.97 -1.64 -9.04
C LEU A 245 -11.85 -1.46 -10.57
N GLN A 246 -12.33 -2.42 -11.36
CA GLN A 246 -12.28 -2.33 -12.81
C GLN A 246 -13.28 -1.31 -13.38
N GLN A 247 -14.51 -1.31 -12.87
CA GLN A 247 -15.62 -0.53 -13.43
C GLN A 247 -15.67 0.90 -12.92
N GLN A 248 -15.25 1.16 -11.67
CA GLN A 248 -15.36 2.47 -11.03
C GLN A 248 -13.99 3.12 -10.82
N ILE A 249 -13.03 2.39 -10.23
CA ILE A 249 -11.75 2.99 -9.84
C ILE A 249 -10.81 3.17 -11.04
N ARG A 250 -10.79 2.22 -11.97
CA ARG A 250 -9.91 2.31 -13.15
C ARG A 250 -10.24 3.53 -14.03
N PRO A 251 -11.49 3.81 -14.41
CA PRO A 251 -11.86 5.04 -15.13
C PRO A 251 -11.52 6.30 -14.33
N ALA A 252 -11.88 6.35 -13.05
CA ALA A 252 -11.64 7.50 -12.19
C ALA A 252 -10.16 7.91 -12.09
N ARG A 253 -9.21 7.01 -12.33
CA ARG A 253 -7.78 7.33 -12.27
C ARG A 253 -7.34 8.38 -13.31
N ALA A 254 -8.01 8.47 -14.44
CA ALA A 254 -7.75 9.52 -15.43
C ALA A 254 -8.15 10.89 -14.86
N VAL A 255 -9.33 10.97 -14.24
CA VAL A 255 -9.83 12.20 -13.59
C VAL A 255 -8.92 12.63 -12.44
N LEU A 256 -8.51 11.68 -11.57
CA LEU A 256 -7.59 11.98 -10.48
C LEU A 256 -6.27 12.60 -11.02
N ARG A 257 -5.70 12.02 -12.07
CA ARG A 257 -4.45 12.52 -12.68
C ARG A 257 -4.62 13.91 -13.29
N ALA A 258 -5.76 14.17 -13.97
CA ALA A 258 -6.07 15.50 -14.51
C ALA A 258 -6.14 16.58 -13.41
N HIS A 259 -6.49 16.19 -12.17
CA HIS A 259 -6.47 17.05 -10.98
C HIS A 259 -5.15 16.94 -10.17
N GLY A 260 -4.08 16.42 -10.77
CA GLY A 260 -2.75 16.35 -10.15
C GLY A 260 -2.54 15.23 -9.12
N LEU A 261 -3.54 14.38 -8.84
CA LEU A 261 -3.39 13.29 -7.89
C LEU A 261 -2.77 12.06 -8.56
N LYS A 262 -1.75 11.48 -7.94
CA LYS A 262 -1.17 10.17 -8.34
C LYS A 262 -2.11 9.01 -7.99
N GLY A 263 -3.02 9.23 -7.04
CA GLY A 263 -4.02 8.25 -6.61
C GLY A 263 -4.65 8.63 -5.26
N PHE A 264 -5.53 7.77 -4.77
CA PHE A 264 -6.27 7.98 -3.51
C PHE A 264 -5.37 8.13 -2.27
N HIS A 265 -4.09 7.72 -2.37
CA HIS A 265 -3.15 7.85 -1.26
C HIS A 265 -2.75 9.32 -0.99
N ASP A 266 -2.86 10.19 -2.00
CA ASP A 266 -2.63 11.63 -1.83
C ASP A 266 -3.70 12.29 -0.94
N LEU A 267 -4.97 11.85 -1.04
CA LEU A 267 -6.04 12.30 -0.15
C LEU A 267 -5.74 11.98 1.33
N ARG A 268 -5.24 10.79 1.58
CA ARG A 268 -4.82 10.37 2.91
C ARG A 268 -3.60 11.15 3.42
N ALA A 269 -2.68 11.54 2.53
CA ALA A 269 -1.57 12.40 2.89
C ALA A 269 -2.05 13.83 3.21
N ALA A 270 -3.01 14.35 2.44
CA ALA A 270 -3.63 15.64 2.72
C ALA A 270 -4.35 15.66 4.08
N TYR A 271 -5.11 14.60 4.42
CA TYR A 271 -5.66 14.40 5.75
C TYR A 271 -4.57 14.48 6.83
N ALA A 272 -3.47 13.74 6.66
CA ALA A 272 -2.39 13.72 7.65
C ALA A 272 -1.71 15.08 7.83
N CYS A 273 -1.51 15.84 6.74
CA CYS A 273 -0.95 17.19 6.79
C CYS A 273 -1.88 18.17 7.51
N GLU A 274 -3.17 18.15 7.19
CA GLU A 274 -4.16 18.98 7.87
C GLU A 274 -4.28 18.63 9.36
N ARG A 275 -4.29 17.32 9.64
CA ARG A 275 -4.35 16.83 11.03
C ARG A 275 -3.13 17.25 11.85
N TYR A 276 -1.95 17.20 11.24
CA TYR A 276 -0.73 17.70 11.88
C TYR A 276 -0.83 19.19 12.23
N GLN A 277 -1.33 20.00 11.31
CA GLN A 277 -1.53 21.42 11.55
C GLN A 277 -2.55 21.70 12.66
N GLN A 278 -3.65 20.94 12.70
CA GLN A 278 -4.65 21.05 13.78
C GLN A 278 -4.07 20.69 15.15
N LEU A 279 -3.16 19.74 15.23
CA LEU A 279 -2.58 19.26 16.48
C LEU A 279 -1.42 20.12 16.98
N THR A 280 -0.66 20.73 16.06
CA THR A 280 0.58 21.47 16.41
C THR A 280 0.46 22.97 16.24
N GLY A 281 -0.52 23.46 15.49
CA GLY A 281 -0.60 24.85 15.04
C GLY A 281 0.36 25.18 13.88
N TYR A 282 1.23 24.26 13.47
CA TYR A 282 2.21 24.47 12.41
C TYR A 282 1.86 23.66 11.16
N PRO A 283 2.09 24.18 9.94
CA PRO A 283 1.99 23.38 8.73
C PRO A 283 2.86 22.11 8.82
N ALA A 284 2.46 21.03 8.14
CA ALA A 284 3.27 19.83 8.08
C ALA A 284 4.66 20.11 7.47
N PRO A 285 5.72 19.37 7.85
CA PRO A 285 7.07 19.60 7.33
C PRO A 285 7.16 19.58 5.79
N VAL A 286 6.40 18.73 5.12
CA VAL A 286 6.35 18.69 3.66
C VAL A 286 5.74 19.94 3.02
N ASN A 287 5.03 20.74 3.80
CA ASN A 287 4.45 22.04 3.45
C ASN A 287 5.30 23.22 3.95
N GLY A 288 6.56 22.96 4.34
CA GLY A 288 7.48 23.98 4.83
C GLY A 288 7.34 24.35 6.31
N GLY A 289 6.42 23.70 7.05
CA GLY A 289 6.22 23.97 8.48
C GLY A 289 7.33 23.39 9.34
N ARG A 290 7.57 24.03 10.50
CA ARG A 290 8.57 23.61 11.48
C ARG A 290 8.04 23.77 12.91
N CYS A 291 7.62 22.66 13.50
CA CYS A 291 7.34 22.62 14.93
C CYS A 291 8.67 22.43 15.70
N LEU A 292 9.02 23.42 16.51
CA LEU A 292 10.27 23.39 17.30
C LEU A 292 10.10 22.60 18.61
N ASP A 293 8.88 22.51 19.13
CA ASP A 293 8.56 21.66 20.27
C ASP A 293 8.56 20.18 19.84
N ARG A 294 9.62 19.47 20.22
CA ARG A 294 9.80 18.05 19.90
C ARG A 294 8.76 17.16 20.55
N THR A 295 8.24 17.53 21.71
CA THR A 295 7.22 16.77 22.44
C THR A 295 5.89 16.87 21.70
N LEU A 296 5.53 18.08 21.30
CA LEU A 296 4.32 18.34 20.52
C LEU A 296 4.37 17.67 19.14
N ASP A 297 5.49 17.79 18.39
CA ASP A 297 5.69 17.11 17.11
C ASP A 297 5.54 15.58 17.26
N ARG A 298 6.18 15.01 18.28
CA ARG A 298 6.11 13.57 18.54
C ARG A 298 4.69 13.13 18.87
N SER A 299 4.00 13.81 19.78
CA SER A 299 2.62 13.52 20.17
C SER A 299 1.67 13.58 18.96
N ALA A 300 1.79 14.62 18.13
CA ALA A 300 1.01 14.75 16.91
C ALA A 300 1.25 13.58 15.93
N ARG A 301 2.51 13.18 15.74
CA ARG A 301 2.85 12.02 14.89
C ARG A 301 2.33 10.71 15.47
N GLU A 302 2.36 10.52 16.78
CA GLU A 302 1.79 9.35 17.44
C GLU A 302 0.30 9.26 17.18
N GLN A 303 -0.44 10.33 17.39
CA GLN A 303 -1.87 10.41 17.16
C GLN A 303 -2.21 10.15 15.68
N ILE A 304 -1.54 10.81 14.74
CA ILE A 304 -1.72 10.59 13.31
C ILE A 304 -1.41 9.12 12.94
N SER A 305 -0.36 8.54 13.52
CA SER A 305 -0.03 7.13 13.30
C SER A 305 -1.15 6.18 13.71
N GLN A 306 -1.80 6.46 14.83
CA GLN A 306 -2.97 5.70 15.32
C GLN A 306 -4.18 5.91 14.41
N GLU A 307 -4.54 7.15 14.08
CA GLU A 307 -5.63 7.51 13.18
C GLU A 307 -5.45 6.90 11.77
N LEU A 308 -4.19 6.78 11.31
CA LEU A 308 -3.86 6.10 10.07
C LEU A 308 -3.70 4.56 10.20
N GLY A 309 -3.82 3.99 11.41
CA GLY A 309 -3.70 2.55 11.66
C GLY A 309 -2.31 1.97 11.36
N HIS A 310 -1.26 2.74 11.63
CA HIS A 310 0.14 2.28 11.47
C HIS A 310 0.76 1.85 12.79
N ASN A 311 0.41 2.50 13.90
CA ASN A 311 0.99 2.30 15.23
C ASN A 311 2.54 2.34 15.25
N ARG A 312 3.14 3.08 14.31
CA ARG A 312 4.59 3.30 14.18
C ARG A 312 4.85 4.72 13.70
N ILE A 313 5.44 5.54 14.56
CA ILE A 313 5.63 6.98 14.34
C ILE A 313 6.42 7.28 13.05
N HIS A 314 7.50 6.53 12.80
CA HIS A 314 8.38 6.78 11.65
C HIS A 314 7.66 6.65 10.30
N VAL A 315 6.57 5.89 10.22
CA VAL A 315 5.78 5.74 8.99
C VAL A 315 5.02 7.01 8.63
N VAL A 316 4.76 7.89 9.60
CA VAL A 316 4.04 9.16 9.37
C VAL A 316 4.83 10.08 8.45
N ALA A 317 6.16 10.01 8.45
CA ALA A 317 7.00 10.78 7.54
C ALA A 317 6.69 10.53 6.04
N ALA A 318 6.12 9.36 5.71
CA ALA A 318 5.67 9.05 4.35
C ALA A 318 4.44 9.88 3.90
N TYR A 319 3.78 10.57 4.83
CA TYR A 319 2.61 11.41 4.58
C TYR A 319 2.91 12.90 4.76
N ILE A 320 3.53 13.28 5.88
CA ILE A 320 3.73 14.68 6.28
C ILE A 320 5.16 15.18 6.08
N GLY A 321 6.07 14.33 5.59
CA GLY A 321 7.49 14.66 5.52
C GLY A 321 8.21 14.56 6.87
N SER A 322 9.46 14.95 6.88
CA SER A 322 10.27 15.13 8.10
C SER A 322 11.04 16.42 8.01
N LEU A 323 11.31 17.03 9.15
CA LEU A 323 12.34 18.06 9.24
C LEU A 323 13.66 17.37 8.91
N GLY A 324 14.22 17.65 7.73
CA GLY A 324 15.54 17.16 7.35
C GLY A 324 16.54 17.52 8.44
N ARG A 325 17.49 16.66 8.75
CA ARG A 325 18.73 17.10 9.38
C ARG A 325 19.36 18.10 8.40
N GLN A 326 19.17 19.39 8.61
CA GLN A 326 20.02 20.38 7.99
C GLN A 326 21.43 20.13 8.52
N GLY A 327 22.37 19.78 7.65
CA GLY A 327 23.78 19.67 7.98
C GLY A 327 24.32 18.25 8.00
N ALA A 328 24.56 17.71 6.83
CA ALA A 328 25.73 16.92 6.52
C ALA A 328 25.93 17.01 4.98
N LEU A 329 26.14 18.24 4.53
CA LEU A 329 26.94 18.53 3.35
C LEU A 329 28.26 19.10 3.91
N VAL A 330 29.22 18.26 4.15
CA VAL A 330 30.66 18.50 4.05
C VAL A 330 31.24 17.27 3.40
#